data_febe4a281bb916d1a60f6dbbcd6801d2
#
_entry.id   febe4a281bb916d1a60f6dbbcd6801d2
#
_cell.length_a   1.000
_cell.length_b   1.000
_cell.length_c   1.000
_cell.angle_alpha   90.00
_cell.angle_beta   90.00
_cell.angle_gamma   90.00
#
_symmetry.space_group_name_H-M   'P 1'
#
loop_
_entity.id
_entity.type
_entity.pdbx_description
1 polymer ?
#
loop_
_entity_poly.entity_id
_entity_poly.type
_entity_poly.pdbx_seq_one_letter_code
_entity_poly.pdbx_strand_id
1 'polypeptide(L)'
;MLVKGMTPEIFSEIKGIITVYDTEKVNINTASFNCLYALGLNSSLCEQIIKFRQGSDGLSGTEDDFVFKAPIELMNIGSLFTEEATQINSLISKDILTVRSDIFRISSLGQLRNERGIRSREVICVLKRREDKRPKLLYWHEN
;
A
#
# COMPACT_ATOMS: atom_id res chain seq x y z
N MET A 1 0.72 15.00 21.22
CA MET A 1 0.83 13.62 20.71
C MET A 1 0.98 12.65 21.87
N LEU A 2 0.38 11.46 21.78
CA LEU A 2 0.40 10.46 22.86
C LEU A 2 1.65 9.58 22.86
N VAL A 3 2.37 9.53 21.74
CA VAL A 3 3.58 8.71 21.59
C VAL A 3 4.81 9.58 21.87
N LYS A 4 5.62 9.17 22.86
CA LYS A 4 6.85 9.89 23.24
C LYS A 4 7.82 9.95 22.05
N GLY A 5 8.30 11.15 21.71
CA GLY A 5 9.24 11.38 20.60
C GLY A 5 8.57 11.55 19.23
N MET A 6 7.26 11.36 19.12
CA MET A 6 6.52 11.60 17.88
C MET A 6 6.24 13.10 17.73
N THR A 7 6.77 13.71 16.67
CA THR A 7 6.45 15.10 16.29
C THR A 7 5.45 15.11 15.13
N PRO A 8 4.77 16.24 14.85
CA PRO A 8 3.89 16.37 13.68
C PRO A 8 4.62 16.09 12.36
N GLU A 9 5.88 16.49 12.26
CA GLU A 9 6.73 16.28 11.08
C GLU A 9 6.97 14.79 10.88
N ILE A 10 7.48 14.07 11.91
CA ILE A 10 7.70 12.61 11.85
C ILE A 10 6.39 11.90 11.51
N PHE A 11 5.28 12.27 12.16
CA PHE A 11 3.99 11.66 11.87
C PHE A 11 3.57 11.88 10.41
N SER A 12 3.81 13.08 9.86
CA SER A 12 3.47 13.37 8.46
C SER A 12 4.22 12.50 7.48
N GLU A 13 5.47 12.16 7.76
CA GLU A 13 6.29 11.28 6.93
C GLU A 13 5.84 9.82 6.96
N ILE A 14 5.47 9.32 8.15
CA ILE A 14 5.17 7.89 8.33
C ILE A 14 3.67 7.54 8.21
N LYS A 15 2.76 8.52 8.26
CA LYS A 15 1.30 8.28 8.26
C LYS A 15 0.79 7.46 7.06
N GLY A 16 1.56 7.46 5.96
CA GLY A 16 1.22 6.69 4.76
C GLY A 16 1.63 5.22 4.79
N ILE A 17 2.48 4.84 5.77
CA ILE A 17 3.01 3.47 5.89
C ILE A 17 2.60 2.78 7.20
N ILE A 18 1.90 3.49 8.09
CA ILE A 18 1.37 2.94 9.34
C ILE A 18 -0.16 2.90 9.29
N THR A 19 -0.75 1.98 10.01
CA THR A 19 -2.20 1.86 10.12
C THR A 19 -2.60 1.43 11.53
N VAL A 20 -3.81 1.83 11.95
CA VAL A 20 -4.46 1.36 13.18
C VAL A 20 -5.50 0.28 12.89
N TYR A 21 -5.71 -0.02 11.62
CA TYR A 21 -6.64 -1.06 11.21
C TYR A 21 -5.90 -2.40 11.19
N ASP A 22 -6.56 -3.42 11.72
CA ASP A 22 -6.04 -4.77 11.85
C ASP A 22 -5.71 -5.37 10.47
N THR A 23 -4.45 -5.18 10.05
CA THR A 23 -3.84 -5.81 8.89
C THR A 23 -2.52 -6.40 9.33
N GLU A 24 -2.46 -7.71 9.46
CA GLU A 24 -1.24 -8.40 9.89
C GLU A 24 -0.23 -8.53 8.75
N LYS A 25 -0.65 -8.30 7.50
CA LYS A 25 0.14 -8.58 6.29
C LYS A 25 0.20 -7.37 5.36
N VAL A 26 1.33 -7.25 4.68
CA VAL A 26 1.57 -6.23 3.66
C VAL A 26 1.26 -6.81 2.28
N ASN A 27 0.40 -6.13 1.52
CA ASN A 27 0.07 -6.51 0.17
C ASN A 27 1.17 -6.06 -0.80
N ILE A 28 1.90 -7.03 -1.35
CA ILE A 28 3.01 -6.77 -2.29
C ILE A 28 2.56 -6.14 -3.62
N ASN A 29 1.28 -6.22 -3.97
CA ASN A 29 0.75 -5.59 -5.18
C ASN A 29 0.47 -4.09 -5.01
N THR A 30 0.37 -3.59 -3.77
CA THR A 30 0.00 -2.20 -3.50
C THR A 30 0.95 -1.46 -2.56
N ALA A 31 1.88 -2.17 -1.92
CA ALA A 31 2.86 -1.57 -1.02
C ALA A 31 3.70 -0.52 -1.74
N SER A 32 3.87 0.65 -1.13
CA SER A 32 4.77 1.70 -1.61
C SER A 32 6.23 1.30 -1.40
N PHE A 33 7.15 2.01 -2.07
CA PHE A 33 8.59 1.86 -1.86
C PHE A 33 8.95 1.93 -0.36
N ASN A 34 8.47 2.95 0.34
CA ASN A 34 8.77 3.13 1.76
C ASN A 34 8.22 2.00 2.63
N CYS A 35 7.07 1.44 2.27
CA CYS A 35 6.50 0.29 2.98
C CYS A 35 7.35 -0.97 2.77
N LEU A 36 7.78 -1.26 1.53
CA LEU A 36 8.66 -2.38 1.21
C LEU A 36 10.04 -2.24 1.88
N TYR A 37 10.60 -1.03 1.86
CA TYR A 37 11.86 -0.72 2.51
C TYR A 37 11.80 -0.89 4.03
N ALA A 38 10.69 -0.46 4.65
CA ALA A 38 10.45 -0.64 6.09
C ALA A 38 10.30 -2.12 6.52
N LEU A 39 9.97 -3.03 5.60
CA LEU A 39 9.99 -4.48 5.82
C LEU A 39 11.41 -5.06 5.84
N GLY A 40 12.44 -4.26 5.56
CA GLY A 40 13.84 -4.67 5.51
C GLY A 40 14.31 -5.14 4.13
N LEU A 41 13.54 -4.93 3.07
CA LEU A 41 14.02 -5.14 1.71
C LEU A 41 15.02 -4.03 1.34
N ASN A 42 16.06 -4.36 0.58
CA ASN A 42 16.98 -3.34 0.08
C ASN A 42 16.33 -2.45 -0.99
N SER A 43 16.90 -1.27 -1.26
CA SER A 43 16.35 -0.31 -2.20
C SER A 43 16.23 -0.87 -3.62
N SER A 44 17.25 -1.61 -4.08
CA SER A 44 17.25 -2.23 -5.41
C SER A 44 16.07 -3.19 -5.59
N LEU A 45 15.83 -4.06 -4.62
CA LEU A 45 14.71 -5.01 -4.66
C LEU A 45 13.35 -4.30 -4.59
N CYS A 46 13.23 -3.24 -3.78
CA CYS A 46 12.01 -2.41 -3.74
C CYS A 46 11.69 -1.81 -5.11
N GLU A 47 12.69 -1.25 -5.79
CA GLU A 47 12.55 -0.70 -7.14
C GLU A 47 12.18 -1.77 -8.17
N GLN A 48 12.83 -2.94 -8.11
CA GLN A 48 12.52 -4.07 -8.99
C GLN A 48 11.07 -4.54 -8.82
N ILE A 49 10.56 -4.66 -7.59
CA ILE A 49 9.17 -5.02 -7.30
C ILE A 49 8.21 -4.00 -7.92
N ILE A 50 8.48 -2.70 -7.74
CA ILE A 50 7.62 -1.64 -8.27
C ILE A 50 7.64 -1.65 -9.79
N LYS A 51 8.83 -1.70 -10.40
CA LYS A 51 9.00 -1.76 -11.84
C LYS A 51 8.33 -2.98 -12.46
N PHE A 52 8.45 -4.14 -11.81
CA PHE A 52 7.77 -5.36 -12.26
C PHE A 52 6.25 -5.18 -12.28
N ARG A 53 5.66 -4.55 -11.26
CA ARG A 53 4.22 -4.29 -11.20
C ARG A 53 3.73 -3.33 -12.29
N GLN A 54 4.55 -2.35 -12.67
CA GLN A 54 4.20 -1.31 -13.63
C GLN A 54 4.24 -1.77 -15.10
N GLY A 55 4.57 -3.04 -15.34
CA GLY A 55 4.62 -3.56 -16.70
C GLY A 55 5.69 -2.92 -17.57
N SER A 56 5.44 -2.90 -18.87
CA SER A 56 6.39 -2.43 -19.88
C SER A 56 6.36 -0.92 -20.08
N ASP A 57 5.24 -0.27 -19.79
CA ASP A 57 5.08 1.18 -19.97
C ASP A 57 5.57 1.99 -18.75
N GLY A 58 5.84 1.32 -17.61
CA GLY A 58 6.33 1.93 -16.38
C GLY A 58 5.28 2.79 -15.66
N LEU A 59 4.00 2.67 -16.02
CA LEU A 59 2.89 3.38 -15.40
C LEU A 59 2.06 2.40 -14.55
N SER A 60 1.47 2.88 -13.47
CA SER A 60 0.58 2.07 -12.65
C SER A 60 -0.88 2.29 -13.02
N GLY A 61 -1.68 1.22 -13.07
CA GLY A 61 -3.10 1.26 -13.39
C GLY A 61 -3.40 1.10 -14.88
N THR A 62 -2.48 0.53 -15.64
CA THR A 62 -2.59 0.25 -17.07
C THR A 62 -2.86 -1.24 -17.34
N GLU A 63 -3.17 -1.59 -18.61
CA GLU A 63 -3.55 -2.96 -18.95
C GLU A 63 -2.38 -3.95 -18.90
N ASP A 64 -1.14 -3.46 -18.96
CA ASP A 64 0.08 -4.27 -18.90
C ASP A 64 0.66 -4.44 -17.50
N ASP A 65 -0.02 -3.91 -16.47
CA ASP A 65 0.37 -4.09 -15.07
C ASP A 65 0.42 -5.57 -14.68
N PHE A 66 1.52 -5.96 -14.03
CA PHE A 66 1.65 -7.29 -13.44
C PHE A 66 1.12 -7.33 -12.02
N VAL A 67 0.41 -8.42 -11.71
CA VAL A 67 -0.15 -8.69 -10.39
C VAL A 67 0.36 -10.02 -9.88
N PHE A 68 1.08 -9.99 -8.75
CA PHE A 68 1.47 -11.21 -8.05
C PHE A 68 0.24 -11.97 -7.56
N LYS A 69 0.20 -13.28 -7.82
CA LYS A 69 -0.87 -14.18 -7.37
C LYS A 69 -0.55 -14.87 -6.05
N ALA A 70 0.73 -14.96 -5.71
CA ALA A 70 1.23 -15.49 -4.44
C ALA A 70 2.53 -14.80 -4.04
N PRO A 71 2.83 -14.65 -2.72
CA PRO A 71 4.07 -14.01 -2.26
C PRO A 71 5.34 -14.68 -2.77
N ILE A 72 5.32 -15.99 -3.02
CA ILE A 72 6.47 -16.74 -3.54
C ILE A 72 6.89 -16.29 -4.95
N GLU A 73 6.00 -15.66 -5.71
CA GLU A 73 6.31 -15.15 -7.05
C GLU A 73 7.33 -14.00 -7.02
N LEU A 74 7.56 -13.38 -5.86
CA LEU A 74 8.69 -12.46 -5.67
C LEU A 74 10.04 -13.08 -6.00
N MET A 75 10.18 -14.40 -5.84
CA MET A 75 11.41 -15.13 -6.19
C MET A 75 11.69 -15.17 -7.70
N ASN A 76 10.70 -14.82 -8.51
CA ASN A 76 10.79 -14.83 -9.99
C ASN A 76 11.06 -13.44 -10.57
N ILE A 77 11.25 -12.41 -9.74
CA ILE A 77 11.57 -11.05 -10.20
C ILE A 77 13.04 -10.99 -10.61
N GLY A 78 13.30 -11.04 -11.92
CA GLY A 78 14.64 -10.82 -12.47
C GLY A 78 15.71 -11.75 -11.86
N SER A 79 16.97 -11.26 -11.83
CA SER A 79 18.09 -11.98 -11.24
C SER A 79 18.29 -11.52 -9.79
N LEU A 80 17.78 -12.28 -8.85
CA LEU A 80 17.95 -12.00 -7.42
C LEU A 80 19.35 -12.40 -6.95
N PHE A 81 19.97 -11.57 -6.13
CA PHE A 81 21.15 -11.95 -5.36
C PHE A 81 20.73 -12.84 -4.18
N THR A 82 21.69 -13.63 -3.68
CA THR A 82 21.44 -14.55 -2.54
C THR A 82 20.86 -13.83 -1.31
N GLU A 83 21.31 -12.61 -1.05
CA GLU A 83 20.82 -11.79 0.06
C GLU A 83 19.35 -11.42 -0.14
N GLU A 84 18.94 -10.97 -1.33
CA GLU A 84 17.57 -10.60 -1.68
C GLU A 84 16.62 -11.81 -1.56
N ALA A 85 17.05 -12.96 -2.09
CA ALA A 85 16.31 -14.20 -1.93
C ALA A 85 16.12 -14.59 -0.46
N THR A 86 17.15 -14.37 0.38
CA THR A 86 17.08 -14.63 1.83
C THR A 86 16.11 -13.69 2.52
N GLN A 87 16.11 -12.39 2.17
CA GLN A 87 15.16 -11.40 2.70
C GLN A 87 13.72 -11.78 2.35
N ILE A 88 13.44 -12.09 1.08
CA ILE A 88 12.11 -12.52 0.62
C ILE A 88 11.66 -13.77 1.39
N ASN A 89 12.49 -14.80 1.46
CA ASN A 89 12.17 -16.05 2.16
C ASN A 89 11.88 -15.81 3.66
N SER A 90 12.62 -14.90 4.30
CA SER A 90 12.37 -14.51 5.70
C SER A 90 10.99 -13.90 5.87
N LEU A 91 10.55 -13.01 4.97
CA LEU A 91 9.23 -12.38 5.03
C LEU A 91 8.11 -13.37 4.74
N ILE A 92 8.31 -14.30 3.79
CA ILE A 92 7.35 -15.36 3.48
C ILE A 92 7.20 -16.31 4.66
N SER A 93 8.30 -16.77 5.27
CA SER A 93 8.28 -17.71 6.40
C SER A 93 7.64 -17.12 7.66
N LYS A 94 7.72 -15.80 7.83
CA LYS A 94 7.05 -15.05 8.91
C LYS A 94 5.59 -14.74 8.60
N ASP A 95 5.10 -15.13 7.43
CA ASP A 95 3.73 -14.88 6.95
C ASP A 95 3.32 -13.38 6.95
N ILE A 96 4.28 -12.50 6.69
CA ILE A 96 4.09 -11.03 6.69
C ILE A 96 3.52 -10.52 5.36
N LEU A 97 3.67 -11.29 4.27
CA LEU A 97 3.29 -10.86 2.93
C LEU A 97 1.92 -11.43 2.52
N THR A 98 1.20 -10.64 1.74
CA THR A 98 -0.04 -11.04 1.07
C THR A 98 -0.10 -10.44 -0.34
N VAL A 99 -1.01 -10.95 -1.17
CA VAL A 99 -1.31 -10.42 -2.51
C VAL A 99 -2.70 -9.77 -2.58
N ARG A 100 -3.43 -9.74 -1.46
CA ARG A 100 -4.78 -9.18 -1.37
C ARG A 100 -4.90 -8.23 -0.19
N SER A 101 -5.66 -7.17 -0.37
CA SER A 101 -6.04 -6.24 0.69
C SER A 101 -7.48 -6.51 1.11
N ASP A 102 -7.73 -6.47 2.42
CA ASP A 102 -9.08 -6.51 2.99
C ASP A 102 -9.52 -5.15 3.52
N ILE A 103 -8.58 -4.23 3.71
CA ILE A 103 -8.84 -2.87 4.16
C ILE A 103 -8.56 -1.91 2.99
N PHE A 104 -9.51 -1.02 2.73
CA PHE A 104 -9.43 -0.03 1.65
C PHE A 104 -9.72 1.35 2.22
N ARG A 105 -8.82 2.29 1.97
CA ARG A 105 -9.07 3.72 2.18
C ARG A 105 -9.52 4.32 0.86
N ILE A 106 -10.66 4.99 0.88
CA ILE A 106 -11.24 5.67 -0.27
C ILE A 106 -11.28 7.16 0.06
N SER A 107 -10.72 7.99 -0.82
CA SER A 107 -10.86 9.44 -0.79
C SER A 107 -11.62 9.87 -2.04
N SER A 108 -12.68 10.64 -1.84
CA SER A 108 -13.52 11.18 -2.92
C SER A 108 -13.60 12.69 -2.77
N LEU A 109 -13.22 13.41 -3.82
CA LEU A 109 -13.25 14.86 -3.87
C LEU A 109 -14.33 15.32 -4.84
N GLY A 110 -15.41 15.89 -4.29
CA GLY A 110 -16.43 16.60 -5.07
C GLY A 110 -16.07 18.07 -5.24
N GLN A 111 -16.16 18.59 -6.46
CA GLN A 111 -15.92 20.01 -6.75
C GLN A 111 -17.07 20.63 -7.54
N LEU A 112 -17.53 21.78 -7.06
CA LEU A 112 -18.50 22.61 -7.75
C LEU A 112 -17.84 23.94 -8.12
N ARG A 113 -17.82 24.26 -9.42
CA ARG A 113 -17.35 25.54 -9.94
C ARG A 113 -18.54 26.42 -10.31
N ASN A 114 -18.57 27.65 -9.79
CA ASN A 114 -19.55 28.66 -10.17
C ASN A 114 -18.86 30.02 -10.31
N GLU A 115 -19.62 31.07 -10.64
CA GLU A 115 -19.12 32.45 -10.80
C GLU A 115 -18.46 33.02 -9.52
N ARG A 116 -18.75 32.45 -8.36
CA ARG A 116 -18.21 32.87 -7.05
C ARG A 116 -16.94 32.09 -6.65
N GLY A 117 -16.47 31.14 -7.48
CA GLY A 117 -15.27 30.35 -7.24
C GLY A 117 -15.51 28.84 -7.23
N ILE A 118 -14.57 28.11 -6.66
CA ILE A 118 -14.61 26.66 -6.51
C ILE A 118 -14.95 26.32 -5.06
N ARG A 119 -15.97 25.51 -4.88
CA ARG A 119 -16.26 24.84 -3.59
C ARG A 119 -15.92 23.38 -3.73
N SER A 120 -15.19 22.84 -2.76
CA SER A 120 -14.82 21.42 -2.72
C SER A 120 -15.26 20.79 -1.41
N ARG A 121 -15.62 19.52 -1.48
CA ARG A 121 -15.83 18.64 -0.33
C ARG A 121 -15.06 17.37 -0.52
N GLU A 122 -14.34 16.97 0.50
CA GLU A 122 -13.64 15.69 0.52
C GLU A 122 -14.33 14.75 1.51
N VAL A 123 -14.54 13.52 1.08
CA VAL A 123 -15.00 12.42 1.93
C VAL A 123 -13.89 11.37 1.96
N ILE A 124 -13.49 10.98 3.17
CA ILE A 124 -12.54 9.90 3.39
C ILE A 124 -13.27 8.79 4.15
N CYS A 125 -13.26 7.59 3.61
CA CYS A 125 -13.75 6.43 4.35
C CYS A 125 -12.76 5.27 4.32
N VAL A 126 -12.84 4.41 5.35
CA VAL A 126 -12.10 3.15 5.41
C VAL A 126 -13.10 2.02 5.51
N LEU A 127 -12.96 1.08 4.59
CA LEU A 127 -13.83 -0.09 4.47
C LEU A 127 -13.02 -1.37 4.68
N LYS A 128 -13.60 -2.32 5.40
CA LYS A 128 -13.11 -3.70 5.47
C LYS A 128 -13.97 -4.59 4.58
N ARG A 129 -13.33 -5.31 3.64
CA ARG A 129 -13.98 -6.37 2.86
C ARG A 129 -14.28 -7.55 3.77
N ARG A 130 -15.46 -8.12 3.64
CA ARG A 130 -15.89 -9.31 4.38
C ARG A 130 -16.19 -10.46 3.42
N GLU A 131 -16.16 -11.66 3.94
CA GLU A 131 -16.48 -12.89 3.17
C GLU A 131 -17.90 -12.88 2.61
N ASP A 132 -18.85 -12.27 3.34
CA ASP A 132 -20.25 -12.11 2.92
C ASP A 132 -20.47 -11.06 1.81
N LYS A 133 -19.39 -10.52 1.23
CA LYS A 133 -19.37 -9.47 0.20
C LYS A 133 -19.99 -8.13 0.64
N ARG A 134 -20.37 -7.97 1.92
CA ARG A 134 -20.86 -6.70 2.46
C ARG A 134 -19.70 -5.94 3.11
N PRO A 135 -19.29 -4.79 2.57
CA PRO A 135 -18.18 -4.03 3.17
C PRO A 135 -18.62 -3.52 4.57
N LYS A 136 -17.70 -3.59 5.52
CA LYS A 136 -17.86 -2.97 6.84
C LYS A 136 -17.20 -1.60 6.83
N LEU A 137 -17.97 -0.56 7.15
CA LEU A 137 -17.42 0.79 7.36
C LEU A 137 -16.67 0.81 8.70
N LEU A 138 -15.39 1.18 8.66
CA LEU A 138 -14.51 1.32 9.82
C LEU A 138 -14.31 2.78 10.21
N TYR A 139 -14.30 3.68 9.24
CA TYR A 139 -14.07 5.10 9.43
C TYR A 139 -14.78 5.91 8.36
N TRP A 140 -15.29 7.09 8.75
CA TRP A 140 -15.89 8.08 7.87
C TRP A 140 -15.49 9.46 8.33
N HIS A 141 -15.05 10.31 7.41
CA HIS A 141 -14.74 11.71 7.67
C HIS A 141 -15.14 12.55 6.46
N GLU A 142 -15.70 13.71 6.71
CA GLU A 142 -16.16 14.67 5.71
C GLU A 142 -15.63 16.05 6.08
N ASN A 143 -14.92 16.70 5.12
CA ASN A 143 -14.35 18.05 5.24
C ASN A 143 -15.12 19.06 4.38
#